data_742c511951434327da0f2f2f0906ebb1
#
_entry.id   742c511951434327da0f2f2f0906ebb1
#
_cell.length_a   1.000
_cell.length_b   1.000
_cell.length_c   1.000
_cell.angle_alpha   90.00
_cell.angle_beta   90.00
_cell.angle_gamma   90.00
#
_symmetry.space_group_name_H-M   'P 1'
#
loop_
_entity.id
_entity.type
_entity.pdbx_description
1 polymer ?
#
loop_
_entity_poly.entity_id
_entity_poly.type
_entity_poly.pdbx_seq_one_letter_code
_entity_poly.pdbx_strand_id
1 'polypeptide(L)'
;LNHAVHTQESFGRVDLRYTRNPKTGDRLLRNDGNVFTDISEQAGILGGINAYGLGISIADFDKDGWPDIYVGNDFHEDDYYYHNNQDGTFTEQLRSAFSHISRFSMGNDVADINNDGWPDLISLDMLPQSETLLKTSEGDDAVQTLKLRTQAYGYHYQYSRNMLFINQKGKNFTETALYSGVAATDWSWSALFGDYDLHHRRCRVCIL
;
A
#
# COMPACT_ATOMS: atom_id res chain seq x y z
N LEU A 1 7.88 -1.64 9.82
CA LEU A 1 7.25 -2.80 9.17
C LEU A 1 7.87 -4.11 9.67
N ASN A 2 7.07 -5.15 9.77
CA ASN A 2 7.50 -6.51 10.06
C ASN A 2 6.88 -7.47 9.06
N HIS A 3 7.57 -8.59 8.81
CA HIS A 3 7.10 -9.60 7.88
C HIS A 3 6.50 -10.78 8.63
N ALA A 4 5.32 -11.21 8.21
CA ALA A 4 4.72 -12.45 8.68
C ALA A 4 5.56 -13.67 8.23
N VAL A 5 5.64 -14.67 9.06
CA VAL A 5 6.08 -16.00 8.63
C VAL A 5 4.84 -16.71 8.10
N HIS A 6 4.74 -16.85 6.78
CA HIS A 6 3.61 -17.51 6.15
C HIS A 6 3.55 -18.98 6.53
N THR A 7 2.50 -19.34 7.23
CA THR A 7 2.12 -20.72 7.54
C THR A 7 0.74 -20.98 6.94
N GLN A 8 0.29 -22.21 6.92
CA GLN A 8 -1.06 -22.54 6.46
C GLN A 8 -2.15 -21.75 7.22
N GLU A 9 -1.90 -21.38 8.45
CA GLU A 9 -2.81 -20.59 9.29
C GLU A 9 -2.87 -19.12 8.90
N SER A 10 -1.79 -18.56 8.34
CA SER A 10 -1.74 -17.15 7.90
C SER A 10 -2.44 -16.91 6.55
N PHE A 11 -2.79 -17.97 5.80
CA PHE A 11 -3.61 -17.87 4.59
C PHE A 11 -5.11 -17.94 4.92
N GLY A 12 -5.52 -17.20 5.93
CA GLY A 12 -6.89 -17.21 6.38
C GLY A 12 -7.69 -16.00 5.89
N ARG A 13 -8.72 -15.72 6.65
CA ARG A 13 -9.63 -14.59 6.39
C ARG A 13 -8.99 -13.27 6.83
N VAL A 14 -9.52 -12.18 6.29
CA VAL A 14 -9.06 -10.82 6.58
C VAL A 14 -9.10 -10.45 8.07
N ASP A 15 -9.96 -11.07 8.86
CA ASP A 15 -10.07 -10.86 10.30
C ASP A 15 -8.80 -11.26 11.10
N LEU A 16 -7.90 -12.05 10.50
CA LEU A 16 -6.58 -12.35 11.08
C LEU A 16 -5.72 -11.09 11.31
N ARG A 17 -5.96 -10.00 10.57
CA ARG A 17 -5.28 -8.71 10.79
C ARG A 17 -5.50 -8.13 12.19
N TYR A 18 -6.59 -8.50 12.85
CA TYR A 18 -6.89 -8.09 14.22
C TYR A 18 -6.28 -9.00 15.28
N THR A 19 -5.67 -10.12 14.87
CA THR A 19 -4.94 -11.02 15.78
C THR A 19 -3.51 -10.53 15.90
N ARG A 20 -3.24 -9.68 16.88
CA ARG A 20 -1.92 -9.08 17.07
C ARG A 20 -0.86 -10.13 17.39
N ASN A 21 0.25 -10.07 16.65
CA ASN A 21 1.44 -10.88 16.88
C ASN A 21 2.66 -9.97 17.09
N PRO A 22 3.29 -10.01 18.27
CA PRO A 22 4.41 -9.14 18.57
C PRO A 22 5.68 -9.40 17.77
N LYS A 23 5.74 -10.49 17.01
CA LYS A 23 6.91 -10.84 16.18
C LYS A 23 6.72 -10.48 14.70
N THR A 24 5.48 -10.42 14.23
CA THR A 24 5.17 -10.28 12.79
C THR A 24 4.32 -9.05 12.47
N GLY A 25 3.53 -8.56 13.41
CA GLY A 25 2.69 -7.37 13.20
C GLY A 25 3.49 -6.08 13.12
N ASP A 26 2.98 -5.13 12.38
CA ASP A 26 3.57 -3.81 12.27
C ASP A 26 3.60 -3.07 13.60
N ARG A 27 4.57 -2.16 13.74
CA ARG A 27 4.78 -1.40 14.97
C ARG A 27 4.93 0.08 14.72
N LEU A 28 4.26 0.85 15.55
CA LEU A 28 4.48 2.28 15.70
C LEU A 28 5.20 2.53 17.02
N LEU A 29 6.38 3.10 16.93
CA LEU A 29 7.23 3.37 18.09
C LEU A 29 7.26 4.88 18.35
N ARG A 30 6.85 5.29 19.55
CA ARG A 30 6.99 6.67 19.98
C ARG A 30 8.38 6.89 20.58
N ASN A 31 9.04 7.97 20.17
CA ASN A 31 10.30 8.38 20.74
C ASN A 31 10.08 9.21 22.02
N ASP A 32 10.38 8.63 23.18
CA ASP A 32 10.29 9.26 24.49
C ASP A 32 11.65 9.79 24.97
N GLY A 33 12.48 10.25 24.03
CA GLY A 33 13.82 10.77 24.27
C GLY A 33 14.89 9.68 24.09
N ASN A 34 15.25 8.96 25.14
CA ASN A 34 16.26 7.90 25.07
C ASN A 34 15.69 6.49 24.91
N VAL A 35 14.36 6.35 24.85
CA VAL A 35 13.66 5.07 24.76
C VAL A 35 12.56 5.16 23.70
N PHE A 36 12.39 4.08 22.92
CA PHE A 36 11.27 3.93 22.02
C PHE A 36 10.20 3.05 22.68
N THR A 37 8.99 3.58 22.79
CA THR A 37 7.84 2.89 23.37
C THR A 37 6.92 2.41 22.27
N ASP A 38 6.57 1.11 22.26
CA ASP A 38 5.60 0.56 21.32
C ASP A 38 4.19 1.04 21.71
N ILE A 39 3.58 1.84 20.83
CA ILE A 39 2.25 2.39 20.99
C ILE A 39 1.25 1.84 19.96
N SER A 40 1.61 0.82 19.22
CA SER A 40 0.88 0.34 18.04
C SER A 40 -0.59 0.03 18.35
N GLU A 41 -0.86 -0.73 19.38
CA GLU A 41 -2.23 -1.09 19.77
C GLU A 41 -3.03 0.12 20.20
N GLN A 42 -2.42 0.97 21.03
CA GLN A 42 -3.01 2.19 21.54
C GLN A 42 -3.29 3.20 20.41
N ALA A 43 -2.43 3.24 19.40
CA ALA A 43 -2.55 4.10 18.24
C ALA A 43 -3.45 3.52 17.12
N GLY A 44 -4.01 2.34 17.28
CA GLY A 44 -4.90 1.74 16.27
C GLY A 44 -4.18 1.11 15.07
N ILE A 45 -2.85 0.87 15.17
CA ILE A 45 -2.09 0.21 14.11
C ILE A 45 -2.38 -1.30 14.12
N LEU A 46 -2.76 -1.85 12.99
CA LEU A 46 -2.98 -3.28 12.81
C LEU A 46 -1.66 -4.04 12.98
N GLY A 47 -1.71 -5.17 13.64
CA GLY A 47 -0.55 -5.97 13.93
C GLY A 47 -0.79 -7.45 13.65
N GLY A 48 -1.49 -7.72 12.55
CA GLY A 48 -1.96 -9.05 12.19
C GLY A 48 -0.86 -10.04 11.85
N ILE A 49 -1.18 -11.33 11.95
CA ILE A 49 -0.26 -12.43 11.63
C ILE A 49 -0.06 -12.65 10.14
N ASN A 50 -0.87 -12.03 9.31
CA ASN A 50 -0.85 -12.11 7.84
C ASN A 50 -0.21 -10.88 7.17
N ALA A 51 0.15 -9.84 7.92
CA ALA A 51 0.80 -8.65 7.39
C ALA A 51 2.20 -8.96 6.83
N TYR A 52 2.51 -8.38 5.67
CA TYR A 52 3.81 -8.50 5.03
C TYR A 52 4.21 -7.16 4.41
N GLY A 53 4.37 -6.13 5.25
CA GLY A 53 4.68 -4.78 4.81
C GLY A 53 6.06 -4.66 4.19
N LEU A 54 6.14 -4.22 2.94
CA LEU A 54 7.37 -3.98 2.21
C LEU A 54 7.61 -2.50 1.92
N GLY A 55 6.55 -1.74 1.65
CA GLY A 55 6.61 -0.31 1.40
C GLY A 55 5.90 0.51 2.47
N ILE A 56 6.41 1.70 2.78
CA ILE A 56 5.74 2.68 3.64
C ILE A 56 5.90 4.07 3.04
N SER A 57 4.79 4.79 2.94
CA SER A 57 4.76 6.20 2.55
C SER A 57 4.02 7.01 3.61
N ILE A 58 4.57 8.20 3.89
CA ILE A 58 4.01 9.10 4.90
C ILE A 58 3.80 10.47 4.23
N ALA A 59 2.56 10.94 4.21
CA ALA A 59 2.20 12.25 3.69
C ALA A 59 0.90 12.74 4.31
N ASP A 60 0.67 14.03 4.27
CA ASP A 60 -0.60 14.65 4.62
C ASP A 60 -1.52 14.59 3.39
N PHE A 61 -2.24 13.46 3.22
CA PHE A 61 -3.00 13.18 2.01
C PHE A 61 -4.29 13.99 1.91
N ASP A 62 -4.85 14.44 3.02
CA ASP A 62 -6.09 15.23 3.05
C ASP A 62 -5.88 16.71 3.43
N LYS A 63 -4.61 17.11 3.63
CA LYS A 63 -4.18 18.47 3.95
C LYS A 63 -4.79 19.05 5.23
N ASP A 64 -4.99 18.19 6.20
CA ASP A 64 -5.45 18.60 7.53
C ASP A 64 -4.30 19.05 8.46
N GLY A 65 -3.05 18.95 7.99
CA GLY A 65 -1.82 19.32 8.70
C GLY A 65 -1.19 18.16 9.50
N TRP A 66 -1.73 16.96 9.43
CA TRP A 66 -1.22 15.77 10.11
C TRP A 66 -0.85 14.67 9.12
N PRO A 67 0.31 14.02 9.29
CA PRO A 67 0.73 13.00 8.34
C PRO A 67 -0.07 11.70 8.51
N ASP A 68 -0.55 11.19 7.40
CA ASP A 68 -1.15 9.86 7.24
C ASP A 68 -0.09 8.84 6.85
N ILE A 69 -0.44 7.55 6.91
CA ILE A 69 0.48 6.45 6.60
C ILE A 69 -0.17 5.50 5.59
N TYR A 70 0.56 5.20 4.52
CA TYR A 70 0.23 4.11 3.62
C TYR A 70 1.25 2.99 3.76
N VAL A 71 0.79 1.74 3.89
CA VAL A 71 1.63 0.54 3.97
C VAL A 71 1.25 -0.40 2.84
N GLY A 72 2.21 -0.70 1.97
CA GLY A 72 2.06 -1.74 0.95
C GLY A 72 2.38 -3.11 1.53
N ASN A 73 1.45 -4.05 1.43
CA ASN A 73 1.62 -5.43 1.86
C ASN A 73 1.78 -6.37 0.67
N ASP A 74 2.73 -7.29 0.76
CA ASP A 74 2.87 -8.39 -0.18
C ASP A 74 1.90 -9.54 0.15
N PHE A 75 1.71 -10.47 -0.78
CA PHE A 75 0.88 -11.67 -0.70
C PHE A 75 -0.63 -11.39 -0.58
N HIS A 76 -1.27 -11.84 0.50
CA HIS A 76 -2.74 -11.88 0.58
C HIS A 76 -3.34 -10.75 1.40
N GLU A 77 -2.56 -10.15 2.30
CA GLU A 77 -3.06 -9.05 3.11
C GLU A 77 -3.35 -7.84 2.23
N ASP A 78 -4.40 -7.09 2.59
CA ASP A 78 -4.65 -5.81 1.95
C ASP A 78 -3.55 -4.82 2.37
N ASP A 79 -3.25 -3.83 1.54
CA ASP A 79 -2.51 -2.66 1.97
C ASP A 79 -3.23 -1.97 3.11
N TYR A 80 -2.55 -1.09 3.84
CA TYR A 80 -3.19 -0.29 4.87
C TYR A 80 -3.09 1.20 4.54
N TYR A 81 -4.17 1.93 4.75
CA TYR A 81 -4.19 3.39 4.73
C TYR A 81 -4.69 3.92 6.07
N TYR A 82 -3.79 4.47 6.84
CA TYR A 82 -4.06 5.00 8.17
C TYR A 82 -4.22 6.51 8.11
N HIS A 83 -5.44 7.00 8.30
CA HIS A 83 -5.71 8.41 8.52
C HIS A 83 -5.38 8.80 9.96
N ASN A 84 -4.68 9.92 10.13
CA ASN A 84 -4.28 10.43 11.43
C ASN A 84 -5.44 11.19 12.11
N ASN A 85 -5.85 10.73 13.27
CA ASN A 85 -6.98 11.33 14.01
C ASN A 85 -6.58 12.60 14.80
N GLN A 86 -5.35 13.11 14.67
CA GLN A 86 -4.82 14.31 15.32
C GLN A 86 -4.68 14.21 16.86
N ASP A 87 -4.91 13.04 17.42
CA ASP A 87 -4.85 12.77 18.87
C ASP A 87 -3.79 11.71 19.23
N GLY A 88 -2.95 11.34 18.26
CA GLY A 88 -1.94 10.28 18.38
C GLY A 88 -2.49 8.89 18.07
N THR A 89 -3.71 8.80 17.56
CA THR A 89 -4.30 7.56 17.04
C THR A 89 -4.53 7.63 15.54
N PHE A 90 -4.75 6.48 14.92
CA PHE A 90 -4.99 6.33 13.50
C PHE A 90 -6.23 5.48 13.24
N THR A 91 -6.92 5.77 12.13
CA THR A 91 -8.04 4.97 11.65
C THR A 91 -7.69 4.38 10.29
N GLU A 92 -7.77 3.04 10.15
CA GLU A 92 -7.57 2.37 8.89
C GLU A 92 -8.76 2.65 7.96
N GLN A 93 -8.50 3.24 6.78
CA GLN A 93 -9.51 3.73 5.85
C GLN A 93 -9.29 3.27 4.40
N LEU A 94 -8.50 2.21 4.15
CA LEU A 94 -8.17 1.77 2.79
C LEU A 94 -9.40 1.64 1.91
N ARG A 95 -10.42 0.95 2.37
CA ARG A 95 -11.62 0.61 1.56
C ARG A 95 -12.50 1.80 1.22
N SER A 96 -12.44 2.86 2.00
CA SER A 96 -13.18 4.09 1.73
C SER A 96 -12.43 5.01 0.76
N ALA A 97 -11.10 4.95 0.78
CA ALA A 97 -10.24 5.82 -0.02
C ALA A 97 -9.83 5.20 -1.37
N PHE A 98 -9.67 3.88 -1.44
CA PHE A 98 -9.18 3.16 -2.62
C PHE A 98 -10.22 2.15 -3.12
N SER A 99 -10.49 2.13 -4.42
CA SER A 99 -11.45 1.18 -5.03
C SER A 99 -10.86 -0.23 -5.17
N HIS A 100 -9.56 -0.33 -5.33
CA HIS A 100 -8.76 -1.54 -5.44
C HIS A 100 -7.29 -1.21 -5.20
N ILE A 101 -6.47 -2.23 -5.00
CA ILE A 101 -5.05 -2.11 -4.67
C ILE A 101 -4.20 -3.11 -5.46
N SER A 102 -2.88 -3.00 -5.34
CA SER A 102 -1.93 -4.00 -5.79
C SER A 102 -2.10 -5.31 -4.98
N ARG A 103 -1.73 -6.42 -5.57
CA ARG A 103 -1.78 -7.74 -4.90
C ARG A 103 -0.48 -8.06 -4.20
N PHE A 104 0.64 -7.73 -4.83
CA PHE A 104 1.98 -8.00 -4.35
C PHE A 104 2.72 -6.67 -4.18
N SER A 105 2.20 -5.82 -3.27
CA SER A 105 2.74 -4.48 -3.07
C SER A 105 4.18 -4.54 -2.58
N MET A 106 5.09 -4.01 -3.40
CA MET A 106 6.51 -3.91 -3.11
C MET A 106 6.83 -2.53 -2.49
N GLY A 107 7.58 -1.70 -3.18
CA GLY A 107 7.82 -0.33 -2.75
C GLY A 107 6.71 0.63 -3.14
N ASN A 108 6.60 1.71 -2.41
CA ASN A 108 5.70 2.81 -2.73
C ASN A 108 6.38 4.15 -2.51
N ASP A 109 5.88 5.19 -3.18
CA ASP A 109 6.37 6.56 -3.03
C ASP A 109 5.25 7.57 -3.27
N VAL A 110 5.45 8.78 -2.78
CA VAL A 110 4.45 9.85 -2.77
C VAL A 110 5.03 11.13 -3.34
N ALA A 111 4.31 11.75 -4.30
CA ALA A 111 4.55 13.10 -4.76
C ALA A 111 3.30 13.69 -5.41
N ASP A 112 3.25 15.00 -5.56
CA ASP A 112 2.27 15.69 -6.38
C ASP A 112 2.70 15.62 -7.85
N ILE A 113 2.24 14.59 -8.58
CA ILE A 113 2.70 14.29 -9.95
C ILE A 113 1.99 15.13 -11.02
N ASN A 114 0.81 15.65 -10.70
CA ASN A 114 0.00 16.45 -11.61
C ASN A 114 0.06 17.95 -11.30
N ASN A 115 0.78 18.36 -10.25
CA ASN A 115 0.94 19.73 -9.74
C ASN A 115 -0.40 20.40 -9.36
N ASP A 116 -1.31 19.63 -8.78
CA ASP A 116 -2.56 20.17 -8.24
C ASP A 116 -2.47 20.49 -6.74
N GLY A 117 -1.30 20.20 -6.17
CA GLY A 117 -0.97 20.46 -4.78
C GLY A 117 -1.35 19.32 -3.83
N TRP A 118 -1.93 18.22 -4.29
CA TRP A 118 -2.30 17.08 -3.47
C TRP A 118 -1.32 15.93 -3.67
N PRO A 119 -0.88 15.25 -2.61
CA PRO A 119 0.06 14.15 -2.77
C PRO A 119 -0.62 12.94 -3.40
N ASP A 120 -0.04 12.45 -4.51
CA ASP A 120 -0.41 11.23 -5.21
C ASP A 120 0.46 10.08 -4.73
N LEU A 121 0.05 8.83 -4.98
CA LEU A 121 0.74 7.64 -4.51
C LEU A 121 1.00 6.66 -5.65
N ILE A 122 2.20 6.09 -5.72
CA ILE A 122 2.48 4.89 -6.51
C ILE A 122 2.74 3.70 -5.58
N SER A 123 2.21 2.54 -5.94
CA SER A 123 2.56 1.25 -5.34
C SER A 123 2.99 0.29 -6.46
N LEU A 124 4.13 -0.35 -6.29
CA LEU A 124 4.69 -1.26 -7.27
C LEU A 124 4.27 -2.70 -7.03
N ASP A 125 4.22 -3.47 -8.12
CA ASP A 125 3.91 -4.88 -8.17
C ASP A 125 4.84 -5.56 -9.20
N MET A 126 4.66 -6.84 -9.43
CA MET A 126 5.58 -7.67 -10.21
C MET A 126 5.06 -8.02 -11.61
N LEU A 127 4.16 -7.22 -12.20
CA LEU A 127 3.60 -7.52 -13.52
C LEU A 127 4.63 -7.34 -14.64
N PRO A 128 4.95 -8.40 -15.43
CA PRO A 128 5.85 -8.28 -16.56
C PRO A 128 5.25 -7.48 -17.73
N GLN A 129 6.09 -6.68 -18.40
CA GLN A 129 5.73 -6.05 -19.67
C GLN A 129 5.66 -7.05 -20.83
N SER A 130 6.53 -8.04 -20.82
CA SER A 130 6.61 -9.02 -21.89
C SER A 130 5.46 -10.01 -21.84
N GLU A 131 4.71 -10.15 -22.92
CA GLU A 131 3.62 -11.13 -23.05
C GLU A 131 4.10 -12.57 -22.81
N THR A 132 5.33 -12.88 -23.20
CA THR A 132 5.94 -14.19 -22.98
C THR A 132 6.16 -14.45 -21.49
N LEU A 133 6.68 -13.48 -20.77
CA LEU A 133 6.91 -13.59 -19.32
C LEU A 133 5.57 -13.57 -18.58
N LEU A 134 4.62 -12.75 -19.00
CA LEU A 134 3.28 -12.69 -18.39
C LEU A 134 2.57 -14.05 -18.43
N LYS A 135 2.70 -14.80 -19.52
CA LYS A 135 2.11 -16.15 -19.65
C LYS A 135 2.76 -17.21 -18.76
N THR A 136 3.93 -16.93 -18.20
CA THR A 136 4.68 -17.85 -17.33
C THR A 136 4.77 -17.37 -15.88
N SER A 137 4.28 -16.16 -15.61
CA SER A 137 4.24 -15.55 -14.27
C SER A 137 2.86 -15.71 -13.62
N GLU A 138 2.79 -15.47 -12.31
CA GLU A 138 1.52 -15.32 -11.62
C GLU A 138 0.82 -14.05 -12.07
N GLY A 139 -0.35 -14.19 -12.66
CA GLY A 139 -1.20 -13.08 -13.06
C GLY A 139 -2.36 -12.85 -12.09
N ASP A 140 -3.36 -12.11 -12.55
CA ASP A 140 -4.57 -11.88 -11.78
C ASP A 140 -5.30 -13.20 -11.45
N ASP A 141 -6.00 -13.19 -10.32
CA ASP A 141 -6.82 -14.32 -9.88
C ASP A 141 -7.88 -14.69 -10.92
N ALA A 142 -8.11 -15.96 -11.12
CA ALA A 142 -9.29 -16.42 -11.79
C ALA A 142 -10.56 -15.92 -11.06
N VAL A 143 -11.66 -15.72 -11.80
CA VAL A 143 -12.91 -15.16 -11.25
C VAL A 143 -13.39 -15.89 -9.99
N GLN A 144 -13.21 -17.20 -9.92
CA GLN A 144 -13.58 -18.01 -8.76
C GLN A 144 -12.71 -17.71 -7.55
N THR A 145 -11.42 -17.57 -7.76
CA THR A 145 -10.45 -17.22 -6.71
C THR A 145 -10.70 -15.79 -6.20
N LEU A 146 -10.92 -14.84 -7.11
CA LEU A 146 -11.27 -13.48 -6.75
C LEU A 146 -12.54 -13.41 -5.89
N LYS A 147 -13.60 -14.18 -6.26
CA LYS A 147 -14.82 -14.28 -5.46
C LYS A 147 -14.56 -14.91 -4.08
N LEU A 148 -13.74 -15.94 -4.01
CA LEU A 148 -13.37 -16.56 -2.73
C LEU A 148 -12.67 -15.54 -1.83
N ARG A 149 -11.70 -14.83 -2.36
CA ARG A 149 -10.94 -13.81 -1.60
C ARG A 149 -11.82 -12.67 -1.13
N THR A 150 -12.63 -12.10 -2.02
CA THR A 150 -13.40 -10.88 -1.70
C THR A 150 -14.68 -11.19 -0.93
N GLN A 151 -15.41 -12.27 -1.26
CA GLN A 151 -16.72 -12.56 -0.68
C GLN A 151 -16.66 -13.51 0.52
N ALA A 152 -15.78 -14.52 0.48
CA ALA A 152 -15.69 -15.50 1.56
C ALA A 152 -14.63 -15.13 2.60
N TYR A 153 -13.47 -14.64 2.17
CA TYR A 153 -12.39 -14.26 3.08
C TYR A 153 -12.42 -12.79 3.49
N GLY A 154 -13.09 -11.94 2.72
CA GLY A 154 -13.32 -10.54 3.06
C GLY A 154 -12.21 -9.58 2.65
N TYR A 155 -11.23 -10.01 1.83
CA TYR A 155 -10.19 -9.12 1.31
C TYR A 155 -10.75 -8.10 0.33
N HIS A 156 -10.02 -7.01 0.14
CA HIS A 156 -10.33 -6.01 -0.88
C HIS A 156 -10.07 -6.54 -2.29
N TYR A 157 -10.45 -5.78 -3.33
CA TYR A 157 -10.07 -6.10 -4.71
C TYR A 157 -8.58 -5.81 -4.89
N GLN A 158 -7.84 -6.84 -5.30
CA GLN A 158 -6.40 -6.78 -5.53
C GLN A 158 -6.10 -7.27 -6.94
N TYR A 159 -5.22 -6.55 -7.65
CA TYR A 159 -4.78 -6.91 -9.01
C TYR A 159 -3.27 -6.89 -9.10
N SER A 160 -2.69 -7.89 -9.78
CA SER A 160 -1.25 -8.06 -9.92
C SER A 160 -0.68 -7.07 -10.93
N ARG A 161 -0.57 -5.80 -10.58
CA ARG A 161 0.02 -4.74 -11.38
C ARG A 161 0.37 -3.54 -10.51
N ASN A 162 1.28 -2.69 -11.01
CA ASN A 162 1.51 -1.40 -10.36
C ASN A 162 0.23 -0.57 -10.31
N MET A 163 0.09 0.20 -9.24
CA MET A 163 -0.99 1.15 -9.02
C MET A 163 -0.44 2.57 -8.97
N LEU A 164 -1.06 3.46 -9.73
CA LEU A 164 -0.80 4.90 -9.67
C LEU A 164 -2.09 5.60 -9.27
N PHE A 165 -2.11 6.07 -8.05
CA PHE A 165 -3.28 6.66 -7.41
C PHE A 165 -3.22 8.17 -7.42
N ILE A 166 -4.11 8.80 -8.17
CA ILE A 166 -4.28 10.26 -8.19
C ILE A 166 -5.25 10.67 -7.09
N ASN A 167 -4.77 11.54 -6.22
CA ASN A 167 -5.53 12.04 -5.07
C ASN A 167 -6.67 12.96 -5.52
N GLN A 168 -7.88 12.66 -5.12
CA GLN A 168 -9.06 13.45 -5.42
C GLN A 168 -9.37 14.46 -4.30
N LYS A 169 -8.39 15.31 -4.00
CA LYS A 169 -8.49 16.38 -3.01
C LYS A 169 -8.83 15.87 -1.60
N GLY A 170 -8.11 14.86 -1.16
CA GLY A 170 -8.24 14.27 0.17
C GLY A 170 -9.48 13.41 0.39
N LYS A 171 -10.30 13.18 -0.64
CA LYS A 171 -11.55 12.40 -0.48
C LYS A 171 -11.37 10.93 -0.77
N ASN A 172 -10.73 10.62 -1.88
CA ASN A 172 -10.44 9.27 -2.35
C ASN A 172 -9.35 9.33 -3.42
N PHE A 173 -8.93 8.18 -3.91
CA PHE A 173 -7.91 8.05 -4.95
C PHE A 173 -8.49 7.42 -6.21
N THR A 174 -8.07 7.93 -7.37
CA THR A 174 -8.38 7.36 -8.68
C THR A 174 -7.16 6.62 -9.21
N GLU A 175 -7.29 5.32 -9.45
CA GLU A 175 -6.22 4.51 -10.03
C GLU A 175 -6.07 4.78 -11.53
N THR A 176 -4.85 5.04 -12.00
CA THR A 176 -4.55 5.48 -13.36
C THR A 176 -3.36 4.79 -14.01
N ALA A 177 -2.76 3.75 -13.42
CA ALA A 177 -1.53 3.14 -13.91
C ALA A 177 -1.65 2.60 -15.34
N LEU A 178 -2.79 1.99 -15.70
CA LEU A 178 -3.04 1.53 -17.07
C LEU A 178 -3.11 2.70 -18.06
N TYR A 179 -3.79 3.76 -17.69
CA TYR A 179 -3.90 4.97 -18.53
C TYR A 179 -2.55 5.68 -18.69
N SER A 180 -1.75 5.70 -17.62
CA SER A 180 -0.45 6.36 -17.57
C SER A 180 0.70 5.51 -18.15
N GLY A 181 0.43 4.25 -18.51
CA GLY A 181 1.41 3.34 -19.09
C GLY A 181 2.46 2.80 -18.11
N VAL A 182 2.19 2.85 -16.80
CA VAL A 182 3.11 2.39 -15.74
C VAL A 182 2.63 1.13 -15.01
N ALA A 183 1.58 0.50 -15.51
CA ALA A 183 0.96 -0.65 -14.85
C ALA A 183 1.84 -1.91 -14.82
N ALA A 184 2.80 -2.04 -15.74
CA ALA A 184 3.69 -3.20 -15.87
C ALA A 184 5.12 -2.73 -16.08
N THR A 185 6.02 -3.08 -15.17
CA THR A 185 7.42 -2.66 -15.18
C THR A 185 8.36 -3.79 -14.76
N ASP A 186 7.92 -5.03 -14.99
CA ASP A 186 8.60 -6.23 -14.51
C ASP A 186 8.70 -6.27 -12.96
N TRP A 187 9.60 -7.06 -12.41
CA TRP A 187 9.78 -7.21 -10.97
C TRP A 187 10.47 -6.00 -10.37
N SER A 188 9.72 -4.93 -10.22
CA SER A 188 10.20 -3.66 -9.67
C SER A 188 10.04 -3.64 -8.15
N TRP A 189 11.10 -3.22 -7.44
CA TRP A 189 11.14 -3.24 -5.98
C TRP A 189 10.96 -1.86 -5.36
N SER A 190 11.30 -0.81 -6.09
CA SER A 190 11.27 0.56 -5.56
C SER A 190 10.82 1.56 -6.60
N ALA A 191 9.96 2.48 -6.20
CA ALA A 191 9.63 3.67 -6.96
C ALA A 191 10.28 4.89 -6.31
N LEU A 192 10.65 5.86 -7.14
CA LEU A 192 11.08 7.16 -6.68
C LEU A 192 10.53 8.25 -7.60
N PHE A 193 9.74 9.12 -7.04
CA PHE A 193 9.34 10.35 -7.70
C PHE A 193 10.43 11.41 -7.59
N GLY A 194 10.67 12.16 -8.65
CA GLY A 194 11.63 13.24 -8.62
C GLY A 194 11.50 14.17 -9.81
N ASP A 195 11.95 15.40 -9.63
CA ASP A 195 12.12 16.37 -10.71
C ASP A 195 13.51 16.22 -11.31
N TYR A 196 13.67 15.20 -12.18
CA TYR A 196 14.96 14.84 -12.77
C TYR A 196 15.45 15.79 -13.87
N ASP A 197 14.59 16.65 -14.39
CA ASP A 197 14.93 17.61 -15.44
C ASP A 197 15.01 19.06 -14.94
N LEU A 198 14.78 19.28 -13.65
CA LEU A 198 14.83 20.58 -12.96
C LEU A 198 13.91 21.65 -13.58
N HIS A 199 12.85 21.22 -14.27
CA HIS A 199 11.91 22.15 -14.93
C HIS A 199 10.74 22.55 -14.01
N HIS A 200 10.69 22.01 -12.80
CA HIS A 200 9.67 22.30 -11.74
C HIS A 200 8.22 22.16 -12.22
N ARG A 201 7.98 21.44 -13.32
CA ARG A 201 6.67 21.39 -13.95
C ARG A 201 5.97 20.04 -13.83
N ARG A 202 6.70 18.95 -13.59
CA ARG A 202 6.14 17.60 -13.39
C ARG A 202 7.15 16.70 -12.70
N CYS A 203 6.74 16.03 -11.65
CA CYS A 203 7.49 14.89 -11.15
C CYS A 203 7.50 13.75 -12.19
N ARG A 204 8.64 13.08 -12.32
CA ARG A 204 8.76 11.85 -13.10
C ARG A 204 8.95 10.67 -12.16
N VAL A 205 8.38 9.55 -12.52
CA VAL A 205 8.62 8.28 -11.81
C VAL A 205 9.89 7.65 -12.34
N CYS A 206 10.82 7.31 -11.46
CA CYS A 206 11.88 6.36 -11.71
C CYS A 206 11.50 5.04 -11.00
N ILE A 207 11.45 3.94 -11.74
CA ILE A 207 11.11 2.61 -11.22
C ILE A 207 12.38 1.77 -11.31
N LEU A 208 12.79 1.17 -10.18
CA LEU A 208 14.01 0.40 -10.02
C LEU A 208 13.71 -1.07 -9.70
#